data_0cd5d7fe48c647e9870a4ac10009dcad
#
_entry.id   0cd5d7fe48c647e9870a4ac10009dcad
#
_cell.length_a   1.000
_cell.length_b   1.000
_cell.length_c   1.000
_cell.angle_alpha   90.00
_cell.angle_beta   90.00
_cell.angle_gamma   90.00
#
_symmetry.space_group_name_H-M   'P 1'
#
loop_
_entity.id
_entity.type
_entity.pdbx_description
1 polymer ?
#
loop_
_entity_poly.entity_id
_entity_poly.type
_entity_poly.pdbx_seq_one_letter_code
_entity_poly.pdbx_strand_id
1 'polypeptide(L)'
;GLAAAAHLIERRMPVVVLEAGDTPAAAVAEWGHVRLFSDWSELVDAASARLLDATGWTPPPSGYPTGAQWIGRYLAPLADALGDRVRYGARVVGVSRSGRDRLVDAGRGDQPFTVHVRPTGGDDYRLAARAVIDASGTWETPNPAGADGLPALGERAAADRLSYRIPDFRDRS
;
A
#
# COMPACT_ATOMS: atom_id res chain seq x y z
N GLY A 1 -1.77 4.02 2.80
CA GLY A 1 -1.54 3.36 4.09
C GLY A 1 -0.82 4.26 5.07
N LEU A 2 0.44 4.62 4.84
CA LEU A 2 1.27 5.39 5.79
C LEU A 2 0.66 6.75 6.16
N ALA A 3 0.21 7.54 5.19
CA ALA A 3 -0.45 8.83 5.46
C ALA A 3 -1.72 8.67 6.31
N ALA A 4 -2.55 7.66 6.02
CA ALA A 4 -3.71 7.36 6.85
C ALA A 4 -3.32 7.04 8.30
N ALA A 5 -2.21 6.32 8.50
CA ALA A 5 -1.69 6.04 9.85
C ALA A 5 -1.26 7.31 10.58
N ALA A 6 -0.59 8.26 9.90
CA ALA A 6 -0.22 9.55 10.48
C ALA A 6 -1.46 10.31 10.97
N HIS A 7 -2.51 10.39 10.16
CA HIS A 7 -3.79 10.99 10.54
C HIS A 7 -4.45 10.32 11.75
N LEU A 8 -4.37 9.00 11.84
CA LEU A 8 -4.94 8.26 12.97
C LEU A 8 -4.15 8.51 14.27
N ILE A 9 -2.82 8.60 14.18
CA ILE A 9 -1.96 8.91 15.33
C ILE A 9 -2.26 10.30 15.88
N GLU A 10 -2.40 11.31 15.03
CA GLU A 10 -2.78 12.66 15.47
C GLU A 10 -4.10 12.67 16.25
N ARG A 11 -5.01 11.76 15.89
CA ARG A 11 -6.30 11.58 16.59
C ARG A 11 -6.21 10.63 17.78
N ARG A 12 -5.00 10.22 18.16
CA ARG A 12 -4.75 9.26 19.25
C ARG A 12 -5.49 7.94 19.06
N MET A 13 -5.71 7.55 17.82
CA MET A 13 -6.35 6.28 17.49
C MET A 13 -5.28 5.18 17.33
N PRO A 14 -5.49 4.01 17.94
CA PRO A 14 -4.58 2.87 17.70
C PRO A 14 -4.66 2.45 16.24
N VAL A 15 -3.50 2.23 15.63
CA VAL A 15 -3.37 1.86 14.22
C VAL A 15 -2.25 0.84 14.04
N VAL A 16 -2.45 -0.08 13.12
CA VAL A 16 -1.40 -0.94 12.54
C VAL A 16 -1.50 -0.86 11.02
N VAL A 17 -0.35 -0.72 10.37
CA VAL A 17 -0.19 -0.80 8.92
C VAL A 17 0.34 -2.20 8.61
N LEU A 18 -0.33 -2.92 7.72
CA LEU A 18 0.09 -4.23 7.24
C LEU A 18 0.61 -4.03 5.81
N GLU A 19 1.91 -4.25 5.62
CA GLU A 19 2.59 -4.19 4.33
C GLU A 19 2.95 -5.59 3.89
N ALA A 20 2.57 -5.96 2.67
CA ALA A 20 2.84 -7.29 2.14
C ALA A 20 4.32 -7.49 1.77
N GLY A 21 5.00 -6.42 1.40
CA GLY A 21 6.44 -6.44 1.09
C GLY A 21 7.32 -6.37 2.34
N ASP A 22 8.60 -6.56 2.15
CA ASP A 22 9.60 -6.56 3.23
C ASP A 22 10.13 -5.15 3.53
N THR A 23 9.75 -4.18 2.71
CA THR A 23 10.17 -2.78 2.81
C THR A 23 8.99 -1.84 2.62
N PRO A 24 9.07 -0.58 3.09
CA PRO A 24 8.02 0.38 2.86
C PRO A 24 7.83 0.65 1.37
N ALA A 25 6.57 0.71 0.94
CA ALA A 25 6.19 1.00 -0.44
C ALA A 25 6.79 0.04 -1.49
N ALA A 26 6.82 -1.27 -1.18
CA ALA A 26 7.39 -2.29 -2.05
C ALA A 26 6.83 -2.24 -3.49
N ALA A 27 5.52 -2.02 -3.65
CA ALA A 27 4.91 -1.86 -4.97
C ALA A 27 5.43 -0.63 -5.74
N VAL A 28 5.76 0.47 -5.05
CA VAL A 28 6.35 1.67 -5.67
C VAL A 28 7.78 1.39 -6.11
N ALA A 29 8.52 0.58 -5.37
CA ALA A 29 9.89 0.21 -5.72
C ALA A 29 10.00 -0.46 -7.09
N GLU A 30 8.99 -1.25 -7.49
CA GLU A 30 8.96 -1.91 -8.80
C GLU A 30 8.91 -0.94 -10.00
N TRP A 31 8.39 0.28 -9.79
CA TRP A 31 8.41 1.35 -10.77
C TRP A 31 9.19 2.60 -10.30
N GLY A 32 10.15 2.37 -9.43
CA GLY A 32 10.98 3.40 -8.83
C GLY A 32 11.72 4.30 -9.83
N HIS A 33 11.96 3.81 -11.05
CA HIS A 33 12.56 4.55 -12.16
C HIS A 33 11.62 5.58 -12.79
N VAL A 34 10.31 5.44 -12.61
CA VAL A 34 9.30 6.31 -13.23
C VAL A 34 9.24 7.65 -12.50
N ARG A 35 9.24 8.74 -13.27
CA ARG A 35 9.02 10.08 -12.75
C ARG A 35 7.52 10.32 -12.55
N LEU A 36 7.15 10.78 -11.36
CA LEU A 36 5.78 11.17 -11.05
C LEU A 36 5.44 12.48 -11.79
N PHE A 37 4.17 12.70 -11.99
CA PHE A 37 3.61 13.92 -12.60
C PHE A 37 3.01 14.88 -11.55
N SER A 38 3.14 14.54 -10.25
CA SER A 38 2.79 15.40 -9.12
C SER A 38 4.04 16.01 -8.49
N ASP A 39 3.97 17.27 -8.11
CA ASP A 39 5.02 17.97 -7.38
C ASP A 39 5.11 17.47 -5.94
N TRP A 40 6.28 17.65 -5.30
CA TRP A 40 6.48 17.29 -3.90
C TRP A 40 5.43 17.88 -2.97
N SER A 41 4.95 19.08 -3.22
CA SER A 41 3.90 19.74 -2.43
C SER A 41 2.55 19.00 -2.43
N GLU A 42 2.28 18.22 -3.48
CA GLU A 42 1.08 17.40 -3.61
C GLU A 42 1.27 15.98 -3.05
N LEU A 43 2.53 15.53 -3.00
CA LEU A 43 2.88 14.16 -2.60
C LEU A 43 3.08 14.01 -1.09
N VAL A 44 3.32 15.11 -0.39
CA VAL A 44 3.55 15.11 1.06
C VAL A 44 2.27 15.49 1.78
N ASP A 45 1.68 14.53 2.47
CA ASP A 45 0.49 14.75 3.29
C ASP A 45 0.81 15.57 4.55
N ALA A 46 -0.10 16.49 4.91
CA ALA A 46 0.10 17.42 6.01
C ALA A 46 0.26 16.74 7.39
N ALA A 47 -0.48 15.67 7.69
CA ALA A 47 -0.32 14.94 8.94
C ALA A 47 1.00 14.18 9.00
N SER A 48 1.42 13.64 7.86
CA SER A 48 2.71 12.99 7.72
C SER A 48 3.87 13.97 7.88
N ALA A 49 3.75 15.19 7.32
CA ALA A 49 4.75 16.23 7.48
C ALA A 49 4.92 16.63 8.96
N ARG A 50 3.83 16.82 9.68
CA ARG A 50 3.88 17.11 11.12
C ARG A 50 4.47 15.98 11.96
N LEU A 51 4.18 14.73 11.61
CA LEU A 51 4.79 13.58 12.28
C LEU A 51 6.30 13.53 12.04
N LEU A 52 6.73 13.81 10.81
CA LEU A 52 8.13 13.82 10.41
C LEU A 52 8.91 15.01 10.97
N ASP A 53 8.27 16.16 11.19
CA ASP A 53 8.89 17.37 11.74
C ASP A 53 9.60 17.07 13.09
N ALA A 54 8.98 16.24 13.91
CA ALA A 54 9.55 15.79 15.19
C ALA A 54 10.84 14.97 15.04
N THR A 55 11.16 14.45 13.86
CA THR A 55 12.38 13.69 13.56
C THR A 55 13.50 14.55 12.98
N GLY A 56 13.27 15.83 12.75
CA GLY A 56 14.19 16.72 12.04
C GLY A 56 14.16 16.55 10.51
N TRP A 57 13.16 15.85 9.98
CA TRP A 57 12.99 15.70 8.54
C TRP A 57 12.67 17.05 7.88
N THR A 58 13.25 17.27 6.71
CA THR A 58 13.01 18.48 5.94
C THR A 58 12.27 18.15 4.65
N PRO A 59 11.16 18.84 4.34
CA PRO A 59 10.44 18.65 3.09
C PRO A 59 11.37 18.78 1.87
N PRO A 60 11.28 17.89 0.90
CA PRO A 60 12.01 18.06 -0.35
C PRO A 60 11.62 19.36 -1.04
N PRO A 61 12.54 19.99 -1.81
CA PRO A 61 12.21 21.16 -2.60
C PRO A 61 11.17 20.82 -3.69
N SER A 62 10.55 21.84 -4.28
CA SER A 62 9.63 21.64 -5.41
C SER A 62 10.26 20.82 -6.53
N GLY A 63 9.45 20.15 -7.30
CA GLY A 63 9.84 19.32 -8.43
C GLY A 63 9.15 17.97 -8.44
N TYR A 64 9.35 17.23 -9.50
CA TYR A 64 8.69 15.97 -9.78
C TYR A 64 9.64 14.80 -9.47
N PRO A 65 9.48 14.08 -8.37
CA PRO A 65 10.38 12.98 -8.01
C PRO A 65 10.18 11.75 -8.91
N THR A 66 11.16 10.88 -8.90
CA THR A 66 10.93 9.48 -9.31
C THR A 66 10.31 8.68 -8.16
N GLY A 67 9.75 7.50 -8.45
CA GLY A 67 9.25 6.60 -7.40
C GLY A 67 10.31 6.28 -6.35
N ALA A 68 11.55 6.03 -6.78
CA ALA A 68 12.67 5.77 -5.87
C ALA A 68 12.99 7.00 -4.98
N GLN A 69 12.94 8.20 -5.54
CA GLN A 69 13.12 9.43 -4.76
C GLN A 69 11.98 9.65 -3.77
N TRP A 70 10.75 9.34 -4.17
CA TRP A 70 9.59 9.43 -3.29
C TRP A 70 9.70 8.46 -2.12
N ILE A 71 10.10 7.22 -2.36
CA ILE A 71 10.39 6.25 -1.31
C ILE A 71 11.47 6.79 -0.37
N GLY A 72 12.64 7.11 -0.89
CA GLY A 72 13.80 7.43 -0.06
C GLY A 72 13.68 8.75 0.71
N ARG A 73 12.98 9.74 0.16
CA ARG A 73 12.86 11.07 0.78
C ARG A 73 11.61 11.27 1.62
N TYR A 74 10.60 10.41 1.48
CA TYR A 74 9.34 10.60 2.19
C TYR A 74 8.76 9.30 2.76
N LEU A 75 8.50 8.28 1.93
CA LEU A 75 7.76 7.09 2.39
C LEU A 75 8.55 6.26 3.40
N ALA A 76 9.85 6.08 3.20
CA ALA A 76 10.70 5.35 4.14
C ALA A 76 10.87 6.13 5.45
N PRO A 77 11.26 7.43 5.46
CA PRO A 77 11.25 8.23 6.69
C PRO A 77 9.92 8.21 7.44
N LEU A 78 8.79 8.24 6.72
CA LEU A 78 7.47 8.17 7.34
C LEU A 78 7.21 6.80 7.98
N ALA A 79 7.59 5.72 7.31
CA ALA A 79 7.48 4.38 7.87
C ALA A 79 8.37 4.22 9.13
N ASP A 80 9.58 4.77 9.11
CA ASP A 80 10.49 4.77 10.26
C ASP A 80 9.88 5.56 11.44
N ALA A 81 9.28 6.72 11.18
CA ALA A 81 8.60 7.51 12.21
C ALA A 81 7.36 6.79 12.80
N LEU A 82 6.71 5.94 12.02
CA LEU A 82 5.62 5.08 12.48
C LEU A 82 6.11 3.89 13.32
N GLY A 83 7.34 3.43 13.10
CA GLY A 83 8.00 2.37 13.85
C GLY A 83 7.22 1.05 13.84
N ASP A 84 7.11 0.43 15.01
CA ASP A 84 6.46 -0.90 15.18
C ASP A 84 4.98 -0.95 14.77
N ARG A 85 4.39 0.18 14.42
CA ARG A 85 3.03 0.22 13.85
C ARG A 85 2.99 -0.28 12.42
N VAL A 86 4.13 -0.32 11.72
CA VAL A 86 4.24 -0.91 10.38
C VAL A 86 4.78 -2.34 10.51
N ARG A 87 4.00 -3.29 10.02
CA ARG A 87 4.36 -4.71 10.00
C ARG A 87 4.60 -5.12 8.56
N TYR A 88 5.83 -5.47 8.24
CA TYR A 88 6.25 -5.95 6.94
C TYR A 88 6.05 -7.45 6.77
N GLY A 89 6.08 -7.93 5.54
CA GLY A 89 5.84 -9.34 5.22
C GLY A 89 4.45 -9.82 5.68
N ALA A 90 3.49 -8.93 5.82
CA ALA A 90 2.19 -9.18 6.44
C ALA A 90 1.06 -9.03 5.40
N ARG A 91 0.96 -9.99 4.49
CA ARG A 91 -0.05 -9.97 3.41
C ARG A 91 -1.45 -10.21 3.96
N VAL A 92 -2.35 -9.25 3.78
CA VAL A 92 -3.77 -9.44 4.06
C VAL A 92 -4.37 -10.29 2.94
N VAL A 93 -4.95 -11.43 3.30
CA VAL A 93 -5.56 -12.39 2.36
C VAL A 93 -7.08 -12.40 2.45
N GLY A 94 -7.66 -11.73 3.42
CA GLY A 94 -9.12 -11.60 3.55
C GLY A 94 -9.51 -10.68 4.69
N VAL A 95 -10.68 -10.07 4.53
CA VAL A 95 -11.33 -9.24 5.54
C VAL A 95 -12.80 -9.67 5.63
N SER A 96 -13.27 -9.92 6.83
CA SER A 96 -14.67 -10.32 7.09
C SER A 96 -15.21 -9.65 8.34
N ARG A 97 -16.51 -9.69 8.54
CA ARG A 97 -17.12 -9.34 9.83
C ARG A 97 -17.02 -10.51 10.80
N SER A 98 -16.58 -10.23 12.01
CA SER A 98 -16.39 -11.28 13.04
C SER A 98 -17.72 -11.93 13.40
N GLY A 99 -17.71 -13.27 13.48
CA GLY A 99 -18.88 -14.03 13.91
C GLY A 99 -20.13 -13.92 13.03
N ARG A 100 -19.98 -13.47 11.78
CA ARG A 100 -21.10 -13.32 10.84
C ARG A 100 -20.89 -14.14 9.58
N ASP A 101 -21.87 -14.97 9.27
CA ASP A 101 -21.99 -15.65 7.99
C ASP A 101 -22.27 -14.63 6.87
N ARG A 102 -21.92 -14.98 5.63
CA ARG A 102 -22.18 -14.15 4.45
C ARG A 102 -23.68 -13.95 4.15
N LEU A 103 -24.50 -14.87 4.61
CA LEU A 103 -25.95 -14.86 4.40
C LEU A 103 -26.73 -14.05 5.44
N VAL A 104 -26.07 -13.64 6.53
CA VAL A 104 -26.74 -12.92 7.64
C VAL A 104 -26.33 -11.46 7.64
N ASP A 105 -27.26 -10.57 7.24
CA ASP A 105 -27.04 -9.13 7.22
C ASP A 105 -27.35 -8.44 8.56
N ALA A 106 -28.29 -9.00 9.34
CA ALA A 106 -28.74 -8.41 10.60
C ALA A 106 -27.57 -8.21 11.59
N GLY A 107 -27.35 -6.98 12.05
CA GLY A 107 -26.30 -6.62 13.01
C GLY A 107 -24.87 -6.77 12.46
N ARG A 108 -24.68 -6.94 11.15
CA ARG A 108 -23.35 -7.05 10.52
C ARG A 108 -22.54 -5.77 10.70
N GLY A 109 -23.18 -4.61 10.64
CA GLY A 109 -22.53 -3.31 10.80
C GLY A 109 -21.90 -3.10 12.17
N ASP A 110 -22.43 -3.74 13.22
CA ASP A 110 -22.00 -3.59 14.60
C ASP A 110 -20.83 -4.49 14.97
N GLN A 111 -20.52 -5.48 14.14
CA GLN A 111 -19.42 -6.41 14.40
C GLN A 111 -18.07 -5.83 13.99
N PRO A 112 -16.99 -6.11 14.76
CA PRO A 112 -15.64 -5.76 14.34
C PRO A 112 -15.25 -6.53 13.08
N PHE A 113 -14.21 -6.08 12.41
CA PHE A 113 -13.59 -6.81 11.33
C PHE A 113 -12.63 -7.89 11.88
N THR A 114 -12.57 -8.99 11.18
CA THR A 114 -11.49 -9.98 11.28
C THR A 114 -10.63 -9.86 10.03
N VAL A 115 -9.37 -9.49 10.21
CA VAL A 115 -8.37 -9.38 9.14
C VAL A 115 -7.53 -10.64 9.16
N HIS A 116 -7.50 -11.37 8.05
CA HIS A 116 -6.70 -12.58 7.88
C HIS A 116 -5.36 -12.20 7.27
N VAL A 117 -4.29 -12.56 7.93
CA VAL A 117 -2.93 -12.20 7.54
C VAL A 117 -2.11 -13.46 7.32
N ARG A 118 -1.44 -13.49 6.17
CA ARG A 118 -0.41 -14.47 5.82
C ARG A 118 0.95 -13.80 5.89
N PRO A 119 1.77 -14.11 6.88
CA PRO A 119 3.12 -13.57 6.98
C PRO A 119 4.05 -14.26 5.96
N THR A 120 5.16 -13.61 5.63
CA THR A 120 6.23 -14.21 4.79
C THR A 120 6.85 -15.45 5.44
N GLY A 121 6.78 -15.57 6.75
CA GLY A 121 7.19 -16.73 7.51
C GLY A 121 6.24 -16.99 8.68
N GLY A 122 6.07 -18.26 9.06
CA GLY A 122 5.16 -18.66 10.13
C GLY A 122 3.73 -18.93 9.66
N ASP A 123 2.84 -19.10 10.62
CA ASP A 123 1.45 -19.49 10.36
C ASP A 123 0.55 -18.28 10.10
N ASP A 124 -0.50 -18.49 9.30
CA ASP A 124 -1.58 -17.51 9.09
C ASP A 124 -2.20 -17.14 10.46
N TYR A 125 -2.46 -15.84 10.65
CA TYR A 125 -3.09 -15.34 11.88
C TYR A 125 -4.22 -14.36 11.59
N ARG A 126 -4.97 -14.03 12.64
CA ARG A 126 -6.10 -13.10 12.55
C ARG A 126 -5.90 -11.91 13.47
N LEU A 127 -6.29 -10.74 13.00
CA LEU A 127 -6.38 -9.53 13.80
C LEU A 127 -7.83 -9.07 13.87
N ALA A 128 -8.25 -8.63 15.05
CA ALA A 128 -9.51 -7.92 15.19
C ALA A 128 -9.29 -6.43 14.92
N ALA A 129 -10.17 -5.81 14.14
CA ALA A 129 -10.10 -4.39 13.85
C ALA A 129 -11.51 -3.75 13.90
N ARG A 130 -11.59 -2.57 14.49
CA ARG A 130 -12.83 -1.77 14.48
C ARG A 130 -13.14 -1.21 13.09
N ALA A 131 -12.10 -0.84 12.35
CA ALA A 131 -12.18 -0.33 11.00
C ALA A 131 -10.98 -0.82 10.17
N VAL A 132 -11.13 -0.89 8.88
CA VAL A 132 -10.09 -1.25 7.91
C VAL A 132 -10.07 -0.19 6.82
N ILE A 133 -8.87 0.30 6.50
CA ILE A 133 -8.62 1.17 5.35
C ILE A 133 -7.82 0.34 4.36
N ASP A 134 -8.44 -0.01 3.23
CA ASP A 134 -7.74 -0.66 2.13
C ASP A 134 -6.96 0.40 1.34
N ALA A 135 -5.65 0.29 1.36
CA ALA A 135 -4.71 1.14 0.65
C ALA A 135 -3.70 0.30 -0.16
N SER A 136 -4.08 -0.93 -0.51
CA SER A 136 -3.23 -1.88 -1.23
C SER A 136 -2.99 -1.51 -2.70
N GLY A 137 -3.86 -0.68 -3.27
CA GLY A 137 -3.81 -0.34 -4.69
C GLY A 137 -4.12 -1.53 -5.60
N THR A 138 -3.76 -1.40 -6.88
CA THR A 138 -4.06 -2.41 -7.92
C THR A 138 -2.82 -2.92 -8.62
N TRP A 139 -1.62 -2.61 -8.13
CA TRP A 139 -0.37 -2.97 -8.78
C TRP A 139 -0.19 -4.48 -8.97
N GLU A 140 -0.58 -5.27 -7.96
CA GLU A 140 -0.53 -6.74 -7.98
C GLU A 140 -1.65 -7.38 -8.83
N THR A 141 -2.69 -6.61 -9.16
CA THR A 141 -3.86 -7.08 -9.90
C THR A 141 -4.14 -6.17 -11.09
N PRO A 142 -3.28 -6.16 -12.11
CA PRO A 142 -3.47 -5.32 -13.28
C PRO A 142 -4.73 -5.70 -14.04
N ASN A 143 -5.36 -4.72 -14.68
CA ASN A 143 -6.45 -4.99 -15.60
C ASN A 143 -5.94 -5.81 -16.80
N PRO A 144 -6.74 -6.72 -17.35
CA PRO A 144 -6.42 -7.41 -18.58
C PRO A 144 -6.37 -6.43 -19.77
N ALA A 145 -5.79 -6.85 -20.89
CA ALA A 145 -5.62 -6.01 -22.07
C ALA A 145 -6.93 -5.74 -22.84
N GLY A 146 -7.99 -6.50 -22.59
CA GLY A 146 -9.28 -6.29 -23.22
C GLY A 146 -9.98 -5.04 -22.72
N ALA A 147 -10.53 -4.24 -23.64
CA ALA A 147 -11.20 -2.98 -23.34
C ALA A 147 -12.48 -3.12 -22.50
N ASP A 148 -13.06 -4.30 -22.46
CA ASP A 148 -14.27 -4.65 -21.71
C ASP A 148 -14.00 -5.18 -20.30
N GLY A 149 -12.71 -5.15 -19.88
CA GLY A 149 -12.28 -5.68 -18.58
C GLY A 149 -12.09 -7.20 -18.56
N LEU A 150 -12.19 -7.87 -19.70
CA LEU A 150 -11.88 -9.28 -19.88
C LEU A 150 -10.53 -9.45 -20.60
N PRO A 151 -9.86 -10.60 -20.44
CA PRO A 151 -8.66 -10.88 -21.23
C PRO A 151 -8.96 -10.83 -22.73
N ALA A 152 -8.13 -10.16 -23.51
CA ALA A 152 -8.22 -10.15 -24.95
C ALA A 152 -8.06 -11.57 -25.52
N LEU A 153 -8.61 -11.83 -26.72
CA LEU A 153 -8.43 -13.13 -27.37
C LEU A 153 -6.94 -13.41 -27.62
N GLY A 154 -6.47 -14.52 -27.09
CA GLY A 154 -5.04 -14.92 -27.18
C GLY A 154 -4.14 -14.33 -26.10
N GLU A 155 -4.61 -13.45 -25.22
CA GLU A 155 -3.80 -12.82 -24.17
C GLU A 155 -3.10 -13.85 -23.26
N ARG A 156 -3.84 -14.87 -22.84
CA ARG A 156 -3.23 -15.95 -22.01
C ARG A 156 -2.16 -16.76 -22.75
N ALA A 157 -2.37 -16.97 -24.05
CA ALA A 157 -1.41 -17.70 -24.87
C ALA A 157 -0.16 -16.89 -25.18
N ALA A 158 -0.23 -15.56 -25.10
CA ALA A 158 0.85 -14.61 -25.32
C ALA A 158 1.42 -14.02 -24.01
N ALA A 159 1.14 -14.62 -22.85
CA ALA A 159 1.53 -14.08 -21.55
C ALA A 159 3.05 -13.85 -21.39
N ASP A 160 3.87 -14.64 -22.10
CA ASP A 160 5.33 -14.49 -22.16
C ASP A 160 5.79 -13.23 -22.93
N ARG A 161 4.91 -12.63 -23.72
CA ARG A 161 5.16 -11.45 -24.56
C ARG A 161 4.45 -10.19 -24.05
N LEU A 162 3.68 -10.32 -22.98
CA LEU A 162 2.89 -9.23 -22.38
C LEU A 162 3.49 -8.85 -21.04
N SER A 163 3.61 -7.55 -20.81
CA SER A 163 3.96 -7.01 -19.51
C SER A 163 2.92 -6.00 -19.09
N TYR A 164 2.42 -6.16 -17.89
CA TYR A 164 1.55 -5.19 -17.21
C TYR A 164 2.35 -4.25 -16.29
N ARG A 165 3.67 -4.40 -16.27
CA ARG A 165 4.60 -3.56 -15.50
C ARG A 165 5.13 -2.44 -16.39
N ILE A 166 5.60 -1.36 -15.80
CA ILE A 166 6.24 -0.26 -16.51
C ILE A 166 7.70 -0.65 -16.76
N PRO A 167 8.11 -0.91 -18.01
CA PRO A 167 9.49 -1.35 -18.29
C PRO A 167 10.48 -0.21 -18.07
N ASP A 168 11.66 -0.56 -17.55
CA ASP A 168 12.80 0.36 -17.52
C ASP A 168 13.62 0.20 -18.82
N PHE A 169 13.49 1.20 -19.69
CA PHE A 169 14.20 1.18 -20.99
C PHE A 169 15.67 1.61 -20.88
N ARG A 170 16.14 2.04 -19.71
CA ARG A 170 17.54 2.43 -19.48
C ARG A 170 18.46 1.21 -19.33
N ASP A 171 17.92 0.07 -18.93
CA ASP A 171 18.65 -1.19 -18.73
C ASP A 171 18.78 -2.05 -20.00
N ARG A 172 18.58 -1.47 -21.17
CA ARG A 172 18.85 -2.15 -22.44
C ARG A 172 20.33 -1.99 -22.81
N SER A 173 21.19 -2.82 -22.22
CA SER A 173 22.51 -3.16 -22.76
C SER A 173 22.44 -4.46 -23.54
#